data_47b9917648b3e8a9e44c1bdd0257bab8
#
_entry.id   47b9917648b3e8a9e44c1bdd0257bab8
#
_cell.length_a   1.000
_cell.length_b   1.000
_cell.length_c   1.000
_cell.angle_alpha   90.00
_cell.angle_beta   90.00
_cell.angle_gamma   90.00
#
_symmetry.space_group_name_H-M   'P 1'
#
loop_
_entity.id
_entity.type
_entity.pdbx_description
1 polymer ?
#
loop_
_entity_poly.entity_id
_entity_poly.type
_entity_poly.pdbx_seq_one_letter_code
_entity_poly.pdbx_strand_id
1 'polypeptide(L)'
;YELTLAKPPRLTADTGIDSLTHAIEAYVSRRANPFTDGIALSAMRLIAPNLRRVWADPSDRPAREAMMAGALQGGIAFSNSSVALVHGMSRPIGAHFHVPHGLSNAMLLPAGTAWSAPFATRRYADCARAMGIAAEGEGDQSAVVRLVEELVALNRDLEVPTPASHGIDGDRWHGLIPAMCEQALASGSPANNPRVPTLDDMARLYQPVWSG
;
A
#
# COMPACT_ATOMS: atom_id res chain seq x y z
N TYR A 1 12.73 -16.99 5.49
CA TYR A 1 11.49 -16.71 6.26
C TYR A 1 11.64 -17.00 7.76
N GLU A 2 12.53 -17.89 8.16
CA GLU A 2 12.69 -18.35 9.55
C GLU A 2 12.93 -17.20 10.53
N LEU A 3 13.69 -16.18 10.12
CA LEU A 3 13.92 -14.97 10.91
C LEU A 3 12.65 -14.13 11.15
N THR A 4 11.55 -14.41 10.44
CA THR A 4 10.28 -13.70 10.59
C THR A 4 9.30 -14.39 11.54
N LEU A 5 9.56 -15.63 11.96
CA LEU A 5 8.67 -16.41 12.83
C LEU A 5 8.46 -15.76 14.20
N ALA A 6 9.46 -15.03 14.71
CA ALA A 6 9.40 -14.34 16.00
C ALA A 6 8.87 -12.89 15.90
N LYS A 7 8.47 -12.41 14.71
CA LYS A 7 7.94 -11.05 14.57
C LYS A 7 6.60 -10.90 15.27
N PRO A 8 6.39 -9.82 16.04
CA PRO A 8 5.07 -9.49 16.57
C PRO A 8 4.00 -9.40 15.47
N PRO A 9 2.73 -9.74 15.76
CA PRO A 9 1.65 -9.68 14.78
C PRO A 9 1.54 -8.31 14.10
N ARG A 10 1.55 -7.21 14.89
CA ARG A 10 1.48 -5.85 14.34
C ARG A 10 2.59 -5.58 13.32
N LEU A 11 3.83 -5.92 13.65
CA LEU A 11 4.96 -5.74 12.72
C LEU A 11 4.81 -6.62 11.46
N THR A 12 4.28 -7.82 11.61
CA THR A 12 3.99 -8.72 10.48
C THR A 12 2.95 -8.10 9.54
N ALA A 13 1.85 -7.55 10.07
CA ALA A 13 0.83 -6.88 9.28
C ALA A 13 1.38 -5.64 8.58
N ASP A 14 2.05 -4.75 9.31
CA ASP A 14 2.58 -3.50 8.78
C ASP A 14 3.58 -3.73 7.65
N THR A 15 4.55 -4.61 7.86
CA THR A 15 5.55 -4.92 6.81
C THR A 15 4.97 -5.74 5.67
N GLY A 16 3.92 -6.52 5.92
CA GLY A 16 3.21 -7.26 4.89
C GLY A 16 2.39 -6.35 3.97
N ILE A 17 1.65 -5.39 4.54
CA ILE A 17 0.92 -4.38 3.75
C ILE A 17 1.91 -3.47 3.01
N ASP A 18 3.03 -3.11 3.62
CA ASP A 18 4.10 -2.34 2.97
C ASP A 18 4.64 -3.07 1.74
N SER A 19 4.92 -4.37 1.87
CA SER A 19 5.36 -5.20 0.75
C SER A 19 4.31 -5.31 -0.37
N LEU A 20 3.03 -5.38 0.00
CA LEU A 20 1.92 -5.32 -0.97
C LEU A 20 1.86 -3.96 -1.66
N THR A 21 2.02 -2.88 -0.90
CA THR A 21 2.05 -1.50 -1.42
C THR A 21 3.20 -1.31 -2.40
N HIS A 22 4.39 -1.84 -2.09
CA HIS A 22 5.53 -1.86 -3.02
C HIS A 22 5.18 -2.53 -4.35
N ALA A 23 4.54 -3.70 -4.31
CA ALA A 23 4.16 -4.43 -5.51
C ALA A 23 3.11 -3.67 -6.34
N ILE A 24 2.05 -3.15 -5.69
CA ILE A 24 1.00 -2.38 -6.36
C ILE A 24 1.61 -1.11 -6.99
N GLU A 25 2.34 -0.31 -6.21
CA GLU A 25 2.89 0.96 -6.71
C GLU A 25 3.95 0.74 -7.79
N ALA A 26 4.79 -0.29 -7.67
CA ALA A 26 5.75 -0.65 -8.72
C ALA A 26 5.04 -0.97 -10.04
N TYR A 27 3.92 -1.71 -9.98
CA TYR A 27 3.14 -2.07 -11.15
C TYR A 27 2.43 -0.88 -11.79
N VAL A 28 1.77 -0.02 -10.99
CA VAL A 28 1.01 1.12 -11.53
C VAL A 28 1.87 2.35 -11.80
N SER A 29 3.13 2.36 -11.39
CA SER A 29 4.07 3.47 -11.57
C SER A 29 4.22 3.86 -13.04
N ARG A 30 4.37 5.15 -13.31
CA ARG A 30 4.77 5.65 -14.64
C ARG A 30 6.15 5.16 -15.09
N ARG A 31 6.94 4.59 -14.16
CA ARG A 31 8.24 3.98 -14.42
C ARG A 31 8.18 2.45 -14.56
N ALA A 32 6.98 1.88 -14.51
CA ALA A 32 6.77 0.45 -14.73
C ALA A 32 7.27 0.03 -16.11
N ASN A 33 7.77 -1.19 -16.19
CA ASN A 33 8.30 -1.78 -17.41
C ASN A 33 8.03 -3.30 -17.41
N PRO A 34 8.15 -3.97 -18.56
CA PRO A 34 7.79 -5.40 -18.66
C PRO A 34 8.50 -6.32 -17.66
N PHE A 35 9.74 -6.01 -17.28
CA PHE A 35 10.48 -6.78 -16.28
C PHE A 35 9.84 -6.62 -14.89
N THR A 36 9.60 -5.38 -14.47
CA THR A 36 9.02 -5.09 -13.16
C THR A 36 7.56 -5.51 -13.06
N ASP A 37 6.80 -5.47 -14.16
CA ASP A 37 5.40 -5.87 -14.21
C ASP A 37 5.21 -7.34 -13.84
N GLY A 38 5.98 -8.23 -14.44
CA GLY A 38 5.91 -9.66 -14.14
C GLY A 38 6.24 -9.97 -12.68
N ILE A 39 7.26 -9.31 -12.13
CA ILE A 39 7.69 -9.51 -10.75
C ILE A 39 6.66 -8.94 -9.76
N ALA A 40 6.13 -7.75 -10.03
CA ALA A 40 5.12 -7.12 -9.16
C ALA A 40 3.83 -7.93 -9.08
N LEU A 41 3.31 -8.41 -10.21
CA LEU A 41 2.14 -9.28 -10.24
C LEU A 41 2.39 -10.61 -9.52
N SER A 42 3.60 -11.18 -9.66
CA SER A 42 4.00 -12.37 -8.91
C SER A 42 4.04 -12.11 -7.40
N ALA A 43 4.59 -10.97 -6.98
CA ALA A 43 4.60 -10.56 -5.57
C ALA A 43 3.18 -10.47 -4.99
N MET A 44 2.24 -9.85 -5.70
CA MET A 44 0.84 -9.75 -5.26
C MET A 44 0.18 -11.11 -5.09
N ARG A 45 0.43 -12.08 -6.03
CA ARG A 45 -0.08 -13.45 -5.93
C ARG A 45 0.44 -14.20 -4.71
N LEU A 46 1.64 -13.86 -4.24
CA LEU A 46 2.23 -14.45 -3.05
C LEU A 46 1.75 -13.78 -1.76
N ILE A 47 1.65 -12.44 -1.74
CA ILE A 47 1.36 -11.68 -0.53
C ILE A 47 -0.14 -11.74 -0.19
N ALA A 48 -1.02 -11.41 -1.14
CA ALA A 48 -2.43 -11.21 -0.88
C ALA A 48 -3.12 -12.41 -0.19
N PRO A 49 -2.98 -13.67 -0.68
CA PRO A 49 -3.64 -14.81 -0.04
C PRO A 49 -2.99 -15.24 1.28
N ASN A 50 -1.77 -14.80 1.57
CA ASN A 50 -1.01 -15.27 2.73
C ASN A 50 -0.95 -14.27 3.89
N LEU A 51 -1.25 -13.00 3.67
CA LEU A 51 -1.10 -11.97 4.68
C LEU A 51 -2.05 -12.18 5.88
N ARG A 52 -3.34 -12.46 5.63
CA ARG A 52 -4.29 -12.84 6.70
C ARG A 52 -3.91 -14.15 7.40
N ARG A 53 -3.32 -15.09 6.66
CA ARG A 53 -2.89 -16.37 7.24
C ARG A 53 -1.78 -16.18 8.27
N VAL A 54 -0.74 -15.41 7.92
CA VAL A 54 0.37 -15.14 8.86
C VAL A 54 -0.03 -14.23 10.02
N TRP A 55 -1.12 -13.45 9.86
CA TRP A 55 -1.72 -12.70 10.95
C TRP A 55 -2.45 -13.61 11.92
N ALA A 56 -3.28 -14.53 11.41
CA ALA A 56 -4.05 -15.46 12.21
C ALA A 56 -3.18 -16.56 12.87
N ASP A 57 -2.19 -17.07 12.13
CA ASP A 57 -1.23 -18.04 12.62
C ASP A 57 0.21 -17.61 12.29
N PRO A 58 0.92 -16.98 13.22
CA PRO A 58 2.31 -16.60 13.03
C PRO A 58 3.27 -17.76 12.75
N SER A 59 2.88 -18.99 13.04
CA SER A 59 3.68 -20.21 12.85
C SER A 59 3.43 -20.89 11.49
N ASP A 60 2.52 -20.42 10.68
CA ASP A 60 2.23 -20.92 9.32
C ASP A 60 3.46 -20.73 8.41
N ARG A 61 4.35 -21.73 8.43
CA ARG A 61 5.62 -21.67 7.68
C ARG A 61 5.43 -21.50 6.18
N PRO A 62 4.54 -22.24 5.49
CA PRO A 62 4.28 -22.02 4.07
C PRO A 62 3.83 -20.60 3.75
N ALA A 63 2.95 -20.02 4.57
CA ALA A 63 2.52 -18.63 4.40
C ALA A 63 3.66 -17.63 4.66
N ARG A 64 4.51 -17.86 5.69
CA ARG A 64 5.71 -17.04 5.95
C ARG A 64 6.71 -17.08 4.80
N GLU A 65 6.93 -18.24 4.21
CA GLU A 65 7.80 -18.41 3.04
C GLU A 65 7.27 -17.64 1.84
N ALA A 66 5.97 -17.77 1.54
CA ALA A 66 5.33 -17.02 0.47
C ALA A 66 5.40 -15.50 0.71
N MET A 67 5.16 -15.04 1.94
CA MET A 67 5.28 -13.62 2.31
C MET A 67 6.71 -13.10 2.11
N MET A 68 7.73 -13.86 2.50
CA MET A 68 9.14 -13.47 2.33
C MET A 68 9.51 -13.40 0.85
N ALA A 69 9.10 -14.38 0.05
CA ALA A 69 9.34 -14.38 -1.40
C ALA A 69 8.62 -13.22 -2.08
N GLY A 70 7.36 -12.95 -1.70
CA GLY A 70 6.59 -11.81 -2.19
C GLY A 70 7.22 -10.46 -1.82
N ALA A 71 7.68 -10.31 -0.58
CA ALA A 71 8.36 -9.09 -0.12
C ALA A 71 9.66 -8.83 -0.91
N LEU A 72 10.47 -9.87 -1.15
CA LEU A 72 11.67 -9.78 -1.99
C LEU A 72 11.31 -9.35 -3.42
N GLN A 73 10.30 -9.97 -4.02
CA GLN A 73 9.86 -9.62 -5.38
C GLN A 73 9.32 -8.19 -5.45
N GLY A 74 8.51 -7.75 -4.48
CA GLY A 74 8.07 -6.37 -4.36
C GLY A 74 9.25 -5.40 -4.29
N GLY A 75 10.27 -5.75 -3.49
CA GLY A 75 11.53 -5.02 -3.38
C GLY A 75 12.27 -4.89 -4.71
N ILE A 76 12.42 -5.99 -5.45
CA ILE A 76 13.04 -5.98 -6.79
C ILE A 76 12.23 -5.14 -7.76
N ALA A 77 10.90 -5.26 -7.75
CA ALA A 77 10.02 -4.53 -8.65
C ALA A 77 10.15 -3.01 -8.45
N PHE A 78 9.98 -2.48 -7.22
CA PHE A 78 10.05 -1.03 -7.01
C PHE A 78 11.46 -0.47 -7.19
N SER A 79 12.51 -1.23 -6.90
CA SER A 79 13.90 -0.79 -7.11
C SER A 79 14.26 -0.62 -8.58
N ASN A 80 13.57 -1.31 -9.49
CA ASN A 80 13.76 -1.25 -10.93
C ASN A 80 12.63 -0.50 -11.67
N SER A 81 11.65 0.01 -10.94
CA SER A 81 10.62 0.95 -11.41
C SER A 81 10.54 2.16 -10.47
N SER A 82 9.55 2.23 -9.62
CA SER A 82 9.48 3.17 -8.49
C SER A 82 8.26 2.88 -7.61
N VAL A 83 8.28 3.38 -6.39
CA VAL A 83 7.07 3.65 -5.60
C VAL A 83 6.39 4.93 -6.07
N ALA A 84 5.16 5.20 -5.61
CA ALA A 84 4.33 6.30 -6.11
C ALA A 84 3.70 7.14 -4.97
N LEU A 85 2.40 7.39 -5.04
CA LEU A 85 1.68 8.33 -4.16
C LEU A 85 1.66 7.90 -2.70
N VAL A 86 1.34 6.63 -2.41
CA VAL A 86 1.20 6.12 -1.04
C VAL A 86 2.51 6.27 -0.27
N HIS A 87 3.62 5.81 -0.85
CA HIS A 87 4.94 5.97 -0.23
C HIS A 87 5.37 7.44 -0.11
N GLY A 88 5.02 8.28 -1.06
CA GLY A 88 5.29 9.71 -0.98
C GLY A 88 4.60 10.34 0.22
N MET A 89 3.32 10.05 0.41
CA MET A 89 2.49 10.59 1.48
C MET A 89 2.79 9.95 2.85
N SER A 90 3.25 8.71 2.91
CA SER A 90 3.53 8.02 4.18
C SER A 90 4.76 8.55 4.92
N ARG A 91 5.79 8.99 4.18
CA ARG A 91 7.06 9.47 4.76
C ARG A 91 6.89 10.63 5.74
N PRO A 92 6.12 11.69 5.42
CA PRO A 92 5.87 12.78 6.37
C PRO A 92 5.13 12.32 7.64
N ILE A 93 4.22 11.35 7.54
CA ILE A 93 3.55 10.79 8.72
C ILE A 93 4.57 10.17 9.67
N GLY A 94 5.47 9.34 9.13
CA GLY A 94 6.57 8.77 9.93
C GLY A 94 7.47 9.83 10.55
N ALA A 95 7.83 10.86 9.79
CA ALA A 95 8.74 11.92 10.23
C ALA A 95 8.14 12.80 11.34
N HIS A 96 6.86 13.17 11.24
CA HIS A 96 6.23 14.09 12.19
C HIS A 96 5.61 13.39 13.40
N PHE A 97 5.14 12.14 13.24
CA PHE A 97 4.35 11.45 14.25
C PHE A 97 5.01 10.15 14.74
N HIS A 98 6.19 9.80 14.23
CA HIS A 98 6.92 8.57 14.58
C HIS A 98 6.12 7.28 14.32
N VAL A 99 5.17 7.33 13.39
CA VAL A 99 4.43 6.14 12.96
C VAL A 99 5.37 5.24 12.15
N PRO A 100 5.41 3.93 12.43
CA PRO A 100 6.20 2.98 11.63
C PRO A 100 5.86 3.07 10.14
N HIS A 101 6.87 2.96 9.28
CA HIS A 101 6.72 3.17 7.84
C HIS A 101 5.63 2.30 7.20
N GLY A 102 5.66 0.98 7.48
CA GLY A 102 4.65 0.07 6.94
C GLY A 102 3.24 0.39 7.44
N LEU A 103 3.10 0.83 8.70
CA LEU A 103 1.82 1.26 9.24
C LEU A 103 1.31 2.54 8.55
N SER A 104 2.20 3.51 8.30
CA SER A 104 1.85 4.74 7.56
C SER A 104 1.37 4.42 6.13
N ASN A 105 2.02 3.47 5.46
CA ASN A 105 1.59 2.99 4.15
C ASN A 105 0.22 2.29 4.24
N ALA A 106 -0.01 1.46 5.24
CA ALA A 106 -1.29 0.77 5.43
C ALA A 106 -2.45 1.75 5.61
N MET A 107 -2.27 2.80 6.41
CA MET A 107 -3.28 3.84 6.63
C MET A 107 -3.69 4.55 5.33
N LEU A 108 -2.75 4.72 4.40
CA LEU A 108 -2.94 5.49 3.16
C LEU A 108 -3.34 4.63 1.96
N LEU A 109 -3.05 3.33 1.97
CA LEU A 109 -3.16 2.46 0.80
C LEU A 109 -4.56 2.44 0.18
N PRO A 110 -5.66 2.29 0.94
CA PRO A 110 -7.00 2.30 0.34
C PRO A 110 -7.35 3.63 -0.33
N ALA A 111 -7.13 4.74 0.37
CA ALA A 111 -7.44 6.09 -0.13
C ALA A 111 -6.57 6.47 -1.33
N GLY A 112 -5.27 6.21 -1.27
CA GLY A 112 -4.33 6.45 -2.37
C GLY A 112 -4.67 5.63 -3.61
N THR A 113 -5.08 4.36 -3.42
CA THR A 113 -5.54 3.48 -4.51
C THR A 113 -6.83 3.99 -5.12
N ALA A 114 -7.84 4.31 -4.31
CA ALA A 114 -9.12 4.83 -4.79
C ALA A 114 -8.96 6.10 -5.62
N TRP A 115 -8.07 7.02 -5.19
CA TRP A 115 -7.80 8.25 -5.92
C TRP A 115 -7.04 8.01 -7.23
N SER A 116 -6.10 7.08 -7.24
CA SER A 116 -5.21 6.84 -8.39
C SER A 116 -5.85 5.96 -9.47
N ALA A 117 -6.72 5.03 -9.08
CA ALA A 117 -7.24 3.98 -9.95
C ALA A 117 -7.99 4.49 -11.20
N PRO A 118 -8.77 5.59 -11.17
CA PRO A 118 -9.42 6.12 -12.37
C PRO A 118 -8.46 6.53 -13.49
N PHE A 119 -7.18 6.77 -13.17
CA PHE A 119 -6.15 7.20 -14.12
C PHE A 119 -5.30 6.04 -14.66
N ALA A 120 -5.50 4.83 -14.16
CA ALA A 120 -4.85 3.60 -14.61
C ALA A 120 -5.73 2.37 -14.37
N THR A 121 -7.02 2.47 -14.69
CA THR A 121 -8.07 1.49 -14.37
C THR A 121 -7.64 0.07 -14.72
N ARG A 122 -7.13 -0.16 -15.93
CA ARG A 122 -6.66 -1.49 -16.36
C ARG A 122 -5.57 -2.04 -15.45
N ARG A 123 -4.56 -1.23 -15.11
CA ARG A 123 -3.44 -1.71 -14.28
C ARG A 123 -3.89 -2.03 -12.85
N TYR A 124 -4.80 -1.26 -12.28
CA TYR A 124 -5.39 -1.58 -10.98
C TYR A 124 -6.33 -2.81 -11.03
N ALA A 125 -7.03 -3.01 -12.15
CA ALA A 125 -7.80 -4.23 -12.38
C ALA A 125 -6.88 -5.47 -12.47
N ASP A 126 -5.73 -5.35 -13.11
CA ASP A 126 -4.72 -6.41 -13.15
C ASP A 126 -4.16 -6.72 -11.74
N CYS A 127 -4.00 -5.69 -10.88
CA CYS A 127 -3.67 -5.92 -9.46
C CYS A 127 -4.76 -6.74 -8.77
N ALA A 128 -6.05 -6.39 -8.96
CA ALA A 128 -7.17 -7.12 -8.39
C ALA A 128 -7.18 -8.60 -8.82
N ARG A 129 -6.94 -8.87 -10.10
CA ARG A 129 -6.83 -10.23 -10.64
C ARG A 129 -5.64 -10.98 -10.05
N ALA A 130 -4.48 -10.35 -10.00
CA ALA A 130 -3.28 -10.94 -9.41
C ALA A 130 -3.45 -11.28 -7.93
N MET A 131 -4.19 -10.47 -7.19
CA MET A 131 -4.52 -10.71 -5.78
C MET A 131 -5.63 -11.76 -5.59
N GLY A 132 -6.25 -12.25 -6.66
CA GLY A 132 -7.37 -13.20 -6.59
C GLY A 132 -8.71 -12.58 -6.19
N ILE A 133 -8.83 -11.25 -6.23
CA ILE A 133 -10.04 -10.49 -5.86
C ILE A 133 -11.05 -10.49 -7.01
N ALA A 134 -10.56 -10.39 -8.23
CA ALA A 134 -11.38 -10.35 -9.44
C ALA A 134 -11.05 -11.51 -10.37
N ALA A 135 -12.04 -11.99 -11.13
CA ALA A 135 -11.85 -13.01 -12.14
C ALA A 135 -11.21 -12.42 -13.41
N GLU A 136 -10.51 -13.28 -14.19
CA GLU A 136 -9.86 -12.88 -15.45
C GLU A 136 -10.82 -12.23 -16.46
N GLY A 137 -12.08 -12.65 -16.50
CA GLY A 137 -13.12 -12.10 -17.39
C GLY A 137 -13.94 -10.96 -16.82
N GLU A 138 -13.65 -10.54 -15.60
CA GLU A 138 -14.39 -9.45 -14.95
C GLU A 138 -13.98 -8.10 -15.54
N GLY A 139 -14.98 -7.19 -15.74
CA GLY A 139 -14.73 -5.85 -16.27
C GLY A 139 -13.80 -5.03 -15.36
N ASP A 140 -12.90 -4.25 -15.96
CA ASP A 140 -11.85 -3.52 -15.24
C ASP A 140 -12.41 -2.58 -14.16
N GLN A 141 -13.53 -1.90 -14.43
CA GLN A 141 -14.13 -0.98 -13.46
C GLN A 141 -14.66 -1.72 -12.22
N SER A 142 -15.32 -2.88 -12.41
CA SER A 142 -15.78 -3.73 -11.30
C SER A 142 -14.60 -4.28 -10.50
N ALA A 143 -13.57 -4.77 -11.18
CA ALA A 143 -12.36 -5.28 -10.54
C ALA A 143 -11.68 -4.21 -9.67
N VAL A 144 -11.63 -2.95 -10.12
CA VAL A 144 -11.07 -1.83 -9.34
C VAL A 144 -11.90 -1.50 -8.11
N VAL A 145 -13.23 -1.49 -8.23
CA VAL A 145 -14.10 -1.28 -7.06
C VAL A 145 -13.83 -2.34 -6.00
N ARG A 146 -13.81 -3.61 -6.41
CA ARG A 146 -13.50 -4.73 -5.50
C ARG A 146 -12.09 -4.64 -4.89
N LEU A 147 -11.12 -4.16 -5.66
CA LEU A 147 -9.76 -3.95 -5.12
C LEU A 147 -9.78 -2.95 -3.96
N VAL A 148 -10.44 -1.81 -4.13
CA VAL A 148 -10.50 -0.78 -3.08
C VAL A 148 -11.25 -1.31 -1.85
N GLU A 149 -12.38 -1.98 -2.05
CA GLU A 149 -13.15 -2.63 -0.97
C GLU A 149 -12.30 -3.66 -0.22
N GLU A 150 -11.53 -4.47 -0.93
CA GLU A 150 -10.65 -5.47 -0.34
C GLU A 150 -9.49 -4.84 0.45
N LEU A 151 -8.91 -3.73 -0.01
CA LEU A 151 -7.87 -3.02 0.74
C LEU A 151 -8.41 -2.42 2.04
N VAL A 152 -9.65 -1.92 2.03
CA VAL A 152 -10.34 -1.47 3.25
C VAL A 152 -10.60 -2.67 4.18
N ALA A 153 -11.11 -3.78 3.64
CA ALA A 153 -11.35 -4.99 4.41
C ALA A 153 -10.06 -5.57 5.00
N LEU A 154 -8.97 -5.55 4.23
CA LEU A 154 -7.66 -6.00 4.69
C LEU A 154 -7.17 -5.18 5.89
N ASN A 155 -7.28 -3.85 5.83
CA ASN A 155 -6.92 -2.98 6.93
C ASN A 155 -7.75 -3.27 8.19
N ARG A 156 -9.05 -3.46 8.05
CA ARG A 156 -9.94 -3.84 9.15
C ARG A 156 -9.54 -5.19 9.76
N ASP A 157 -9.32 -6.21 8.94
CA ASP A 157 -9.03 -7.59 9.36
C ASP A 157 -7.64 -7.71 10.03
N LEU A 158 -6.72 -6.83 9.67
CA LEU A 158 -5.38 -6.71 10.27
C LEU A 158 -5.32 -5.65 11.37
N GLU A 159 -6.48 -5.11 11.80
CA GLU A 159 -6.59 -4.12 12.87
C GLU A 159 -5.68 -2.89 12.66
N VAL A 160 -5.56 -2.41 11.40
CA VAL A 160 -4.79 -1.20 11.09
C VAL A 160 -5.50 0.01 11.71
N PRO A 161 -4.86 0.73 12.65
CA PRO A 161 -5.47 1.91 13.25
C PRO A 161 -5.51 3.06 12.24
N THR A 162 -6.47 3.96 12.41
CA THR A 162 -6.43 5.28 11.79
C THR A 162 -5.41 6.17 12.54
N PRO A 163 -4.93 7.28 11.96
CA PRO A 163 -4.11 8.24 12.70
C PRO A 163 -4.73 8.67 14.03
N ALA A 164 -6.04 8.93 14.04
CA ALA A 164 -6.78 9.29 15.26
C ALA A 164 -6.74 8.17 16.31
N SER A 165 -7.07 6.94 15.94
CA SER A 165 -7.07 5.80 16.86
C SER A 165 -5.65 5.36 17.26
N HIS A 166 -4.63 5.71 16.47
CA HIS A 166 -3.22 5.52 16.82
C HIS A 166 -2.75 6.51 17.90
N GLY A 167 -3.55 7.52 18.21
CA GLY A 167 -3.27 8.51 19.25
C GLY A 167 -2.56 9.78 18.76
N ILE A 168 -2.58 10.04 17.45
CA ILE A 168 -2.09 11.29 16.90
C ILE A 168 -3.08 12.41 17.29
N ASP A 169 -2.56 13.58 17.67
CA ASP A 169 -3.37 14.75 17.97
C ASP A 169 -3.97 15.37 16.70
N GLY A 170 -5.29 15.63 16.71
CA GLY A 170 -6.02 16.11 15.54
C GLY A 170 -5.64 17.50 15.06
N ASP A 171 -5.44 18.43 15.99
CA ASP A 171 -5.06 19.80 15.64
C ASP A 171 -3.65 19.82 15.02
N ARG A 172 -2.75 19.01 15.57
CA ARG A 172 -1.40 18.83 15.02
C ARG A 172 -1.44 18.16 13.66
N TRP A 173 -2.29 17.12 13.46
CA TRP A 173 -2.43 16.47 12.18
C TRP A 173 -2.90 17.46 11.11
N HIS A 174 -4.02 18.12 11.35
CA HIS A 174 -4.60 19.06 10.38
C HIS A 174 -3.71 20.27 10.13
N GLY A 175 -3.03 20.77 11.16
CA GLY A 175 -2.08 21.87 11.05
C GLY A 175 -0.84 21.56 10.22
N LEU A 176 -0.41 20.27 10.17
CA LEU A 176 0.76 19.82 9.42
C LEU A 176 0.46 19.38 7.99
N ILE A 177 -0.81 19.24 7.57
CA ILE A 177 -1.16 18.81 6.21
C ILE A 177 -0.40 19.59 5.12
N PRO A 178 -0.32 20.94 5.14
CA PRO A 178 0.42 21.67 4.12
C PRO A 178 1.89 21.25 4.03
N ALA A 179 2.58 21.18 5.16
CA ALA A 179 3.97 20.78 5.22
C ALA A 179 4.18 19.31 4.78
N MET A 180 3.28 18.42 5.17
CA MET A 180 3.31 17.02 4.74
C MET A 180 3.14 16.89 3.22
N CYS A 181 2.28 17.69 2.60
CA CYS A 181 2.11 17.69 1.14
C CYS A 181 3.38 18.16 0.42
N GLU A 182 4.02 19.23 0.89
CA GLU A 182 5.28 19.72 0.32
C GLU A 182 6.39 18.68 0.43
N GLN A 183 6.54 18.06 1.60
CA GLN A 183 7.52 17.00 1.83
C GLN A 183 7.24 15.75 0.98
N ALA A 184 5.98 15.37 0.84
CA ALA A 184 5.58 14.27 -0.04
C ALA A 184 6.01 14.53 -1.48
N LEU A 185 5.72 15.72 -2.04
CA LEU A 185 6.17 16.11 -3.38
C LEU A 185 7.70 16.14 -3.49
N ALA A 186 8.38 16.73 -2.54
CA ALA A 186 9.84 16.84 -2.52
C ALA A 186 10.52 15.46 -2.50
N SER A 187 9.84 14.41 -2.02
CA SER A 187 10.35 13.03 -2.05
C SER A 187 10.52 12.47 -3.47
N GLY A 188 9.88 13.08 -4.46
CA GLY A 188 9.87 12.65 -5.85
C GLY A 188 8.97 11.44 -6.15
N SER A 189 8.50 10.70 -5.14
CA SER A 189 7.69 9.49 -5.34
C SER A 189 6.33 9.78 -5.98
N PRO A 190 5.56 10.82 -5.58
CA PRO A 190 4.27 11.15 -6.19
C PRO A 190 4.36 11.48 -7.69
N ALA A 191 5.51 11.92 -8.18
CA ALA A 191 5.73 12.18 -9.61
C ALA A 191 5.67 10.91 -10.47
N ASN A 192 5.81 9.73 -9.85
CA ASN A 192 5.73 8.44 -10.53
C ASN A 192 4.32 7.84 -10.53
N ASN A 193 3.35 8.49 -9.86
CA ASN A 193 1.96 8.02 -9.81
C ASN A 193 1.30 8.14 -11.18
N PRO A 194 0.31 7.30 -11.55
CA PRO A 194 -0.41 7.39 -12.82
C PRO A 194 -0.91 8.80 -13.15
N ARG A 195 -1.49 9.47 -12.16
CA ARG A 195 -1.71 10.92 -12.17
C ARG A 195 -0.81 11.57 -11.13
N VAL A 196 -0.02 12.54 -11.54
CA VAL A 196 0.79 13.33 -10.60
C VAL A 196 -0.15 14.21 -9.77
N PRO A 197 -0.15 14.07 -8.42
CA PRO A 197 -1.04 14.85 -7.57
C PRO A 197 -0.55 16.29 -7.44
N THR A 198 -1.49 17.19 -7.22
CA THR A 198 -1.23 18.55 -6.73
C THR A 198 -1.14 18.54 -5.19
N LEU A 199 -0.66 19.65 -4.59
CA LEU A 199 -0.70 19.83 -3.14
C LEU A 199 -2.13 19.71 -2.60
N ASP A 200 -3.11 20.28 -3.32
CA ASP A 200 -4.51 20.24 -2.95
C ASP A 200 -5.11 18.82 -3.04
N ASP A 201 -4.75 18.04 -4.07
CA ASP A 201 -5.13 16.62 -4.14
C ASP A 201 -4.66 15.84 -2.92
N MET A 202 -3.40 16.02 -2.51
CA MET A 202 -2.84 15.34 -1.34
C MET A 202 -3.45 15.83 -0.04
N ALA A 203 -3.71 17.13 0.09
CA ALA A 203 -4.39 17.67 1.28
C ALA A 203 -5.79 17.05 1.45
N ARG A 204 -6.55 16.92 0.35
CA ARG A 204 -7.85 16.23 0.36
C ARG A 204 -7.76 14.75 0.69
N LEU A 205 -6.64 14.09 0.40
CA LEU A 205 -6.42 12.70 0.76
C LEU A 205 -6.08 12.53 2.24
N TYR A 206 -5.27 13.42 2.82
CA TYR A 206 -4.91 13.34 4.24
C TYR A 206 -6.12 13.57 5.18
N GLN A 207 -7.09 14.39 4.77
CA GLN A 207 -8.24 14.72 5.62
C GLN A 207 -9.09 13.50 6.02
N PRO A 208 -9.64 12.67 5.08
CA PRO A 208 -10.46 11.53 5.46
C PRO A 208 -9.63 10.41 6.11
N VAL A 209 -8.36 10.29 5.79
CA VAL A 209 -7.48 9.27 6.39
C VAL A 209 -7.34 9.45 7.90
N TRP A 210 -7.55 10.66 8.43
CA TRP A 210 -7.49 10.95 9.86
C TRP A 210 -8.40 10.05 10.69
N SER A 211 -9.66 9.92 10.29
CA SER A 211 -10.68 9.19 11.05
C SER A 211 -11.09 7.85 10.42
N GLY A 212 -10.69 7.59 9.17
CA GLY A 212 -11.01 6.39 8.39
C GLY A 212 -12.32 6.50 7.65
#